data_6845b1db9d722b8b0cec5a846d12a699
#
_entry.id   6845b1db9d722b8b0cec5a846d12a699
#
_cell.length_a   1.000
_cell.length_b   1.000
_cell.length_c   1.000
_cell.angle_alpha   90.00
_cell.angle_beta   90.00
_cell.angle_gamma   90.00
#
_symmetry.space_group_name_H-M   'P 1'
#
loop_
_entity.id
_entity.type
_entity.pdbx_description
1 polymer ?
#
loop_
_entity_poly.entity_id
_entity_poly.type
_entity_poly.pdbx_seq_one_letter_code
_entity_poly.pdbx_strand_id
1 'polypeptide(L)'
;SAPTEKGMGIALFFAQGAAAMYGVWVEDKGGNRFVNELANRKVRADAIMVYLNKGGHCYAVADSTGVQPMTVSRPGLLEKQLERKCVRRYDTLEALAAGEKINLEGLKKSIAEWNHAVETKKDDHFGRYVNPHAKTMGKAPWYVSEMVPKVHHCMGGINTDMQGHALDIVNDKPIPGLYAAGEATGGVHGAVRLGSCAVTDCIVYGRIAGIEAAKEKAWC
;
A
#
# COMPACT_ATOMS: atom_id res chain seq x y z
N SER A 1 -2.15 6.33 0.60
CA SER A 1 -3.28 7.21 1.00
C SER A 1 -3.08 8.58 0.41
N ALA A 2 -4.15 9.36 0.24
CA ALA A 2 -4.03 10.75 -0.17
C ALA A 2 -3.55 11.63 1.00
N PRO A 3 -2.81 12.74 0.73
CA PRO A 3 -2.34 13.64 1.78
C PRO A 3 -3.47 14.21 2.65
N THR A 4 -4.62 14.46 2.03
CA THR A 4 -5.82 15.04 2.67
C THR A 4 -6.56 14.07 3.61
N GLU A 5 -6.26 12.78 3.54
CA GLU A 5 -6.93 11.78 4.36
C GLU A 5 -6.21 11.58 5.69
N LYS A 6 -6.98 11.52 6.78
CA LYS A 6 -6.45 11.12 8.09
C LYS A 6 -6.28 9.59 8.15
N GLY A 7 -5.11 9.12 8.56
CA GLY A 7 -4.81 7.69 8.66
C GLY A 7 -4.82 6.97 7.30
N MET A 8 -5.19 5.70 7.29
CA MET A 8 -5.33 4.89 6.09
C MET A 8 -6.68 5.17 5.42
N GLY A 9 -6.70 6.11 4.50
CA GLY A 9 -7.91 6.56 3.82
C GLY A 9 -8.37 5.66 2.67
N ILE A 10 -9.52 6.00 2.10
CA ILE A 10 -10.14 5.22 1.00
C ILE A 10 -9.41 5.35 -0.35
N ALA A 11 -8.58 6.39 -0.55
CA ALA A 11 -7.73 6.52 -1.74
C ALA A 11 -6.76 5.35 -1.92
N LEU A 12 -6.45 4.62 -0.84
CA LEU A 12 -5.66 3.40 -0.89
C LEU A 12 -6.23 2.38 -1.89
N PHE A 13 -7.55 2.23 -1.94
CA PHE A 13 -8.20 1.27 -2.84
C PHE A 13 -8.08 1.68 -4.30
N PHE A 14 -8.08 2.99 -4.61
CA PHE A 14 -7.77 3.47 -5.94
C PHE A 14 -6.30 3.22 -6.30
N ALA A 15 -5.38 3.64 -5.44
CA ALA A 15 -3.95 3.50 -5.71
C ALA A 15 -3.51 2.04 -5.88
N GLN A 16 -4.06 1.11 -5.08
CA GLN A 16 -3.71 -0.31 -5.13
C GLN A 16 -4.62 -1.14 -6.03
N GLY A 17 -5.92 -0.89 -6.05
CA GLY A 17 -6.90 -1.70 -6.76
C GLY A 17 -7.14 -1.27 -8.22
N ALA A 18 -6.88 -0.02 -8.56
CA ALA A 18 -6.98 0.48 -9.92
C ALA A 18 -5.60 0.77 -10.51
N ALA A 19 -4.92 1.80 -10.01
CA ALA A 19 -3.68 2.26 -10.62
C ALA A 19 -2.52 1.26 -10.52
N ALA A 20 -2.33 0.53 -9.41
CA ALA A 20 -1.26 -0.45 -9.32
C ALA A 20 -1.52 -1.71 -10.15
N MET A 21 -2.77 -2.07 -10.39
CA MET A 21 -3.13 -3.26 -11.18
C MET A 21 -3.31 -2.96 -12.67
N TYR A 22 -3.85 -1.79 -13.00
CA TYR A 22 -4.34 -1.46 -14.34
C TYR A 22 -3.91 -0.08 -14.84
N GLY A 23 -3.12 0.65 -14.07
CA GLY A 23 -2.63 1.99 -14.39
C GLY A 23 -1.14 2.12 -14.10
N VAL A 24 -0.69 3.31 -13.70
CA VAL A 24 0.72 3.62 -13.41
C VAL A 24 0.86 4.46 -12.15
N TRP A 25 2.01 4.34 -11.48
CA TRP A 25 2.44 5.27 -10.46
C TRP A 25 3.58 6.13 -11.00
N VAL A 26 3.43 7.44 -10.95
CA VAL A 26 4.40 8.39 -11.49
C VAL A 26 4.79 9.45 -10.49
N GLU A 27 6.00 9.98 -10.61
CA GLU A 27 6.43 11.18 -9.90
C GLU A 27 6.13 12.44 -10.75
N ASP A 28 6.04 13.60 -10.11
CA ASP A 28 5.57 14.84 -10.74
C ASP A 28 6.54 15.44 -11.76
N LYS A 29 7.81 15.57 -11.40
CA LYS A 29 8.80 16.36 -12.16
C LYS A 29 9.13 15.76 -13.53
N GLY A 30 9.31 14.45 -13.57
CA GLY A 30 9.60 13.73 -14.80
C GLY A 30 8.39 13.05 -15.41
N GLY A 31 7.31 12.82 -14.65
CA GLY A 31 6.16 12.03 -15.07
C GLY A 31 6.46 10.54 -15.25
N ASN A 32 7.59 10.08 -14.70
CA ASN A 32 8.07 8.71 -14.90
C ASN A 32 7.54 7.75 -13.84
N ARG A 33 7.33 6.50 -14.24
CA ARG A 33 7.20 5.40 -13.29
C ARG A 33 8.49 5.27 -12.48
N PHE A 34 8.39 4.88 -11.22
CA PHE A 34 9.55 4.87 -10.31
C PHE A 34 9.65 3.62 -9.46
N VAL A 35 8.72 2.70 -9.54
CA VAL A 35 8.69 1.48 -8.73
C VAL A 35 7.79 0.42 -9.36
N ASN A 36 8.01 -0.85 -9.02
CA ASN A 36 7.01 -1.88 -9.24
C ASN A 36 5.80 -1.60 -8.34
N GLU A 37 4.68 -1.22 -8.92
CA GLU A 37 3.46 -0.81 -8.21
C GLU A 37 2.83 -1.95 -7.39
N LEU A 38 3.20 -3.20 -7.69
CA LEU A 38 2.77 -4.40 -6.96
C LEU A 38 3.84 -4.96 -5.99
N ALA A 39 5.01 -4.32 -5.88
CA ALA A 39 6.01 -4.68 -4.90
C ALA A 39 5.44 -4.64 -3.46
N ASN A 40 6.17 -5.20 -2.50
CA ASN A 40 5.74 -5.17 -1.11
C ASN A 40 5.60 -3.73 -0.58
N ARG A 41 4.89 -3.58 0.52
CA ARG A 41 4.51 -2.26 1.07
C ARG A 41 5.70 -1.40 1.44
N LYS A 42 6.77 -2.00 1.97
CA LYS A 42 7.99 -1.26 2.35
C LYS A 42 8.67 -0.69 1.12
N VAL A 43 8.94 -1.51 0.10
CA VAL A 43 9.58 -1.07 -1.15
C VAL A 43 8.81 0.10 -1.78
N ARG A 44 7.49 0.01 -1.84
CA ARG A 44 6.65 1.07 -2.40
C ARG A 44 6.66 2.34 -1.55
N ALA A 45 6.61 2.20 -0.23
CA ALA A 45 6.65 3.35 0.68
C ALA A 45 8.01 4.05 0.61
N ASP A 46 9.10 3.31 0.65
CA ASP A 46 10.47 3.86 0.55
C ASP A 46 10.67 4.59 -0.79
N ALA A 47 10.19 4.01 -1.90
CA ALA A 47 10.27 4.64 -3.22
C ALA A 47 9.51 5.98 -3.27
N ILE A 48 8.32 6.07 -2.68
CA ILE A 48 7.57 7.34 -2.58
C ILE A 48 8.35 8.34 -1.71
N MET A 49 8.92 7.91 -0.58
CA MET A 49 9.67 8.81 0.32
C MET A 49 10.89 9.43 -0.34
N VAL A 50 11.53 8.75 -1.30
CA VAL A 50 12.65 9.31 -2.07
C VAL A 50 12.26 10.62 -2.78
N TYR A 51 11.06 10.68 -3.33
CA TYR A 51 10.56 11.88 -4.03
C TYR A 51 10.03 12.93 -3.06
N LEU A 52 9.25 12.52 -2.06
CA LEU A 52 8.71 13.44 -1.05
C LEU A 52 9.81 14.18 -0.29
N ASN A 53 10.88 13.49 0.08
CA ASN A 53 12.04 14.11 0.77
C ASN A 53 12.79 15.14 -0.08
N LYS A 54 12.61 15.11 -1.41
CA LYS A 54 13.15 16.10 -2.35
C LYS A 54 12.13 17.20 -2.69
N GLY A 55 11.03 17.28 -1.98
CA GLY A 55 9.95 18.24 -2.23
C GLY A 55 9.16 17.96 -3.51
N GLY A 56 9.18 16.72 -4.01
CA GLY A 56 8.36 16.26 -5.13
C GLY A 56 7.08 15.57 -4.66
N HIS A 57 6.26 15.13 -5.61
CA HIS A 57 4.99 14.45 -5.38
C HIS A 57 4.91 13.15 -6.16
N CYS A 58 4.13 12.20 -5.67
CA CYS A 58 3.89 10.93 -6.34
C CYS A 58 2.39 10.73 -6.55
N TYR A 59 2.03 10.24 -7.72
CA TYR A 59 0.66 10.10 -8.16
C TYR A 59 0.36 8.67 -8.64
N ALA A 60 -0.82 8.19 -8.30
CA ALA A 60 -1.43 7.01 -8.88
C ALA A 60 -2.39 7.47 -9.98
N VAL A 61 -2.22 6.97 -11.20
CA VAL A 61 -3.01 7.35 -12.38
C VAL A 61 -3.67 6.11 -12.97
N ALA A 62 -4.94 6.21 -13.31
CA ALA A 62 -5.69 5.19 -14.05
C ALA A 62 -6.70 5.86 -15.00
N ASP A 63 -7.06 5.17 -16.06
CA ASP A 63 -8.11 5.60 -16.97
C ASP A 63 -9.47 4.97 -16.63
N SER A 64 -10.50 5.26 -17.41
CA SER A 64 -11.84 4.70 -17.23
C SER A 64 -11.88 3.18 -17.25
N THR A 65 -11.00 2.55 -18.03
CA THR A 65 -10.88 1.09 -18.10
C THR A 65 -10.26 0.52 -16.84
N GLY A 66 -9.20 1.16 -16.33
CA GLY A 66 -8.48 0.71 -15.16
C GLY A 66 -9.26 0.81 -13.84
N VAL A 67 -10.25 1.70 -13.74
CA VAL A 67 -11.09 1.81 -12.54
C VAL A 67 -12.25 0.82 -12.51
N GLN A 68 -12.66 0.27 -13.65
CA GLN A 68 -13.82 -0.64 -13.74
C GLN A 68 -13.76 -1.82 -12.76
N PRO A 69 -12.65 -2.57 -12.64
CA PRO A 69 -12.60 -3.71 -11.70
C PRO A 69 -12.83 -3.29 -10.24
N MET A 70 -12.36 -2.10 -9.87
CA MET A 70 -12.59 -1.55 -8.54
C MET A 70 -14.04 -1.14 -8.34
N THR A 71 -14.70 -0.51 -9.31
CA THR A 71 -16.10 -0.09 -9.22
C THR A 71 -17.06 -1.28 -9.18
N VAL A 72 -16.75 -2.36 -9.90
CA VAL A 72 -17.51 -3.61 -9.84
C VAL A 72 -17.38 -4.30 -8.49
N SER A 73 -16.17 -4.41 -7.97
CA SER A 73 -15.91 -5.07 -6.67
C SER A 73 -16.34 -4.25 -5.46
N ARG A 74 -16.44 -2.94 -5.61
CA ARG A 74 -16.78 -1.98 -4.54
C ARG A 74 -17.69 -0.87 -5.06
N PRO A 75 -18.98 -1.15 -5.28
CA PRO A 75 -19.94 -0.15 -5.79
C PRO A 75 -20.00 1.10 -4.89
N GLY A 76 -20.06 2.27 -5.49
CA GLY A 76 -20.13 3.55 -4.81
C GLY A 76 -18.81 4.04 -4.19
N LEU A 77 -17.72 3.27 -4.29
CA LEU A 77 -16.44 3.68 -3.71
C LEU A 77 -15.79 4.82 -4.48
N LEU A 78 -15.80 4.75 -5.82
CA LEU A 78 -15.21 5.77 -6.66
C LEU A 78 -15.90 7.12 -6.46
N GLU A 79 -17.23 7.12 -6.39
CA GLU A 79 -18.05 8.32 -6.13
C GLU A 79 -17.66 8.97 -4.80
N LYS A 80 -17.54 8.18 -3.74
CA LYS A 80 -17.08 8.66 -2.42
C LYS A 80 -15.65 9.22 -2.46
N GLN A 81 -14.78 8.62 -3.28
CA GLN A 81 -13.41 9.10 -3.45
C GLN A 81 -13.37 10.44 -4.19
N LEU A 82 -14.20 10.62 -5.19
CA LEU A 82 -14.35 11.87 -5.94
C LEU A 82 -14.96 12.97 -5.06
N GLU A 83 -16.04 12.68 -4.33
CA GLU A 83 -16.67 13.60 -3.38
C GLU A 83 -15.67 14.11 -2.33
N ARG A 84 -14.85 13.21 -1.78
CA ARG A 84 -13.80 13.55 -0.81
C ARG A 84 -12.55 14.17 -1.44
N LYS A 85 -12.51 14.32 -2.76
CA LYS A 85 -11.37 14.87 -3.54
C LYS A 85 -10.03 14.15 -3.28
N CYS A 86 -10.07 12.93 -2.74
CA CYS A 86 -8.87 12.10 -2.60
C CYS A 86 -8.54 11.33 -3.90
N VAL A 87 -9.50 11.24 -4.81
CA VAL A 87 -9.31 10.93 -6.24
C VAL A 87 -9.91 12.10 -7.02
N ARG A 88 -9.24 12.52 -8.08
CA ARG A 88 -9.71 13.59 -8.98
C ARG A 88 -9.90 13.02 -10.38
N ARG A 89 -10.90 13.56 -11.10
CA ARG A 89 -11.28 13.14 -12.44
C ARG A 89 -10.99 14.25 -13.45
N TYR A 90 -10.45 13.86 -14.59
CA TYR A 90 -10.14 14.74 -15.71
C TYR A 90 -10.62 14.14 -17.02
N ASP A 91 -11.08 15.00 -17.93
CA ASP A 91 -11.61 14.54 -19.23
C ASP A 91 -10.51 14.22 -20.25
N THR A 92 -9.30 14.78 -20.05
CA THR A 92 -8.13 14.52 -20.90
C THR A 92 -6.88 14.30 -20.05
N LEU A 93 -5.88 13.62 -20.64
CA LEU A 93 -4.59 13.41 -19.98
C LEU A 93 -3.82 14.72 -19.81
N GLU A 94 -3.95 15.62 -20.77
CA GLU A 94 -3.36 16.96 -20.74
C GLU A 94 -3.92 17.78 -19.56
N ALA A 95 -5.24 17.74 -19.38
CA ALA A 95 -5.88 18.43 -18.26
C ALA A 95 -5.44 17.84 -16.90
N LEU A 96 -5.28 16.52 -16.82
CA LEU A 96 -4.74 15.84 -15.63
C LEU A 96 -3.31 16.32 -15.35
N ALA A 97 -2.43 16.25 -16.35
CA ALA A 97 -1.04 16.63 -16.18
C ALA A 97 -0.88 18.10 -15.77
N ALA A 98 -1.65 19.00 -16.38
CA ALA A 98 -1.66 20.42 -16.04
C ALA A 98 -2.21 20.68 -14.62
N GLY A 99 -3.34 20.04 -14.26
CA GLY A 99 -3.99 20.21 -12.97
C GLY A 99 -3.17 19.71 -11.78
N GLU A 100 -2.42 18.62 -11.99
CA GLU A 100 -1.57 17.99 -10.97
C GLU A 100 -0.09 18.42 -11.07
N LYS A 101 0.26 19.24 -12.06
CA LYS A 101 1.64 19.67 -12.36
C LYS A 101 2.59 18.50 -12.64
N ILE A 102 2.09 17.45 -13.28
CA ILE A 102 2.88 16.30 -13.72
C ILE A 102 3.47 16.60 -15.11
N ASN A 103 4.71 16.20 -15.34
CA ASN A 103 5.31 16.32 -16.68
C ASN A 103 4.54 15.43 -17.66
N LEU A 104 3.89 16.07 -18.64
CA LEU A 104 3.01 15.41 -19.60
C LEU A 104 3.74 14.38 -20.49
N GLU A 105 4.92 14.74 -20.98
CA GLU A 105 5.66 13.85 -21.89
C GLU A 105 6.16 12.60 -21.18
N GLY A 106 6.65 12.75 -19.95
CA GLY A 106 7.00 11.59 -19.12
C GLY A 106 5.78 10.72 -18.74
N LEU A 107 4.65 11.37 -18.47
CA LEU A 107 3.41 10.63 -18.19
C LEU A 107 2.95 9.83 -19.42
N LYS A 108 2.99 10.44 -20.61
CA LYS A 108 2.68 9.73 -21.88
C LYS A 108 3.62 8.54 -22.09
N LYS A 109 4.92 8.74 -21.86
CA LYS A 109 5.91 7.67 -21.94
C LYS A 109 5.62 6.55 -20.95
N SER A 110 5.34 6.86 -19.70
CA SER A 110 5.00 5.89 -18.65
C SER A 110 3.75 5.06 -19.00
N ILE A 111 2.75 5.69 -19.60
CA ILE A 111 1.54 5.01 -20.09
C ILE A 111 1.88 4.11 -21.28
N ALA A 112 2.71 4.57 -22.22
CA ALA A 112 3.13 3.77 -23.37
C ALA A 112 3.94 2.53 -22.93
N GLU A 113 4.85 2.67 -21.99
CA GLU A 113 5.61 1.56 -21.38
C GLU A 113 4.69 0.54 -20.71
N TRP A 114 3.68 1.01 -19.97
CA TRP A 114 2.69 0.12 -19.37
C TRP A 114 1.85 -0.59 -20.44
N ASN A 115 1.40 0.12 -21.47
CA ASN A 115 0.63 -0.45 -22.56
C ASN A 115 1.43 -1.54 -23.30
N HIS A 116 2.70 -1.29 -23.56
CA HIS A 116 3.61 -2.29 -24.11
C HIS A 116 3.72 -3.53 -23.19
N ALA A 117 3.84 -3.33 -21.88
CA ALA A 117 3.85 -4.44 -20.93
C ALA A 117 2.54 -5.25 -20.95
N VAL A 118 1.40 -4.61 -21.12
CA VAL A 118 0.10 -5.29 -21.26
C VAL A 118 0.04 -6.14 -22.52
N GLU A 119 0.52 -5.62 -23.64
CA GLU A 119 0.55 -6.31 -24.93
C GLU A 119 1.50 -7.51 -24.92
N THR A 120 2.70 -7.32 -24.40
CA THR A 120 3.75 -8.36 -24.33
C THR A 120 3.62 -9.31 -23.16
N LYS A 121 2.70 -9.02 -22.20
CA LYS A 121 2.53 -9.73 -20.91
C LYS A 121 3.77 -9.70 -20.04
N LYS A 122 4.63 -8.69 -20.19
CA LYS A 122 5.88 -8.55 -19.46
C LYS A 122 6.21 -7.08 -19.23
N ASP A 123 6.48 -6.71 -17.99
CA ASP A 123 7.02 -5.39 -17.63
C ASP A 123 8.55 -5.47 -17.53
N ASP A 124 9.25 -5.02 -18.56
CA ASP A 124 10.71 -5.07 -18.64
C ASP A 124 11.41 -4.00 -17.77
N HIS A 125 10.67 -2.96 -17.33
CA HIS A 125 11.26 -1.86 -16.55
C HIS A 125 11.31 -2.14 -15.05
N PHE A 126 10.21 -2.68 -14.49
CA PHE A 126 10.10 -2.89 -13.04
C PHE A 126 9.72 -4.33 -12.67
N GLY A 127 9.51 -5.22 -13.64
CA GLY A 127 9.12 -6.60 -13.39
C GLY A 127 7.75 -6.72 -12.70
N ARG A 128 6.84 -5.75 -12.93
CA ARG A 128 5.49 -5.80 -12.39
C ARG A 128 4.72 -6.94 -13.03
N TYR A 129 4.02 -7.71 -12.21
CA TYR A 129 3.09 -8.72 -12.73
C TYR A 129 2.00 -8.06 -13.59
N VAL A 130 1.84 -8.55 -14.81
CA VAL A 130 0.79 -8.09 -15.73
C VAL A 130 -0.42 -9.01 -15.57
N ASN A 131 -1.50 -8.45 -15.03
CA ASN A 131 -2.76 -9.19 -14.89
C ASN A 131 -3.27 -9.63 -16.27
N PRO A 132 -3.69 -10.91 -16.46
CA PRO A 132 -4.23 -11.39 -17.74
C PRO A 132 -5.43 -10.59 -18.27
N HIS A 133 -6.19 -9.95 -17.37
CA HIS A 133 -7.34 -9.10 -17.71
C HIS A 133 -6.99 -7.61 -17.84
N ALA A 134 -5.72 -7.24 -17.69
CA ALA A 134 -5.30 -5.87 -17.89
C ALA A 134 -5.51 -5.46 -19.34
N LYS A 135 -5.97 -4.23 -19.52
CA LYS A 135 -6.14 -3.58 -20.81
C LYS A 135 -5.20 -2.39 -20.92
N THR A 136 -4.85 -2.01 -22.13
CA THR A 136 -4.08 -0.80 -22.37
C THR A 136 -4.83 0.44 -21.88
N MET A 137 -4.09 1.39 -21.34
CA MET A 137 -4.60 2.70 -20.94
C MET A 137 -4.74 3.61 -22.16
N GLY A 138 -5.72 4.50 -22.14
CA GLY A 138 -5.94 5.47 -23.22
C GLY A 138 -7.37 5.97 -23.31
N LYS A 139 -8.26 5.47 -22.47
CA LYS A 139 -9.69 5.76 -22.52
C LYS A 139 -10.13 6.73 -21.43
N ALA A 140 -10.45 7.96 -21.84
CA ALA A 140 -11.03 8.96 -20.91
C ALA A 140 -12.33 8.45 -20.23
N PRO A 141 -12.73 8.99 -19.07
CA PRO A 141 -11.99 9.97 -18.29
C PRO A 141 -10.79 9.37 -17.55
N TRP A 142 -9.88 10.23 -17.13
CA TRP A 142 -8.69 9.92 -16.37
C TRP A 142 -8.91 10.19 -14.89
N TYR A 143 -8.28 9.39 -14.05
CA TYR A 143 -8.38 9.50 -12.59
C TYR A 143 -6.99 9.54 -11.98
N VAL A 144 -6.82 10.36 -10.96
CA VAL A 144 -5.55 10.53 -10.28
C VAL A 144 -5.74 10.68 -8.77
N SER A 145 -4.81 10.13 -8.01
CA SER A 145 -4.68 10.36 -6.57
C SER A 145 -3.23 10.63 -6.22
N GLU A 146 -2.98 11.72 -5.52
CA GLU A 146 -1.68 11.94 -4.89
C GLU A 146 -1.46 10.93 -3.78
N MET A 147 -0.21 10.47 -3.62
CA MET A 147 0.13 9.39 -2.70
C MET A 147 1.15 9.82 -1.66
N VAL A 148 0.84 9.51 -0.40
CA VAL A 148 1.79 9.57 0.71
C VAL A 148 1.79 8.27 1.50
N PRO A 149 2.93 7.77 1.97
CA PRO A 149 2.97 6.68 2.93
C PRO A 149 2.33 7.12 4.24
N LYS A 150 1.70 6.19 4.93
CA LYS A 150 1.17 6.41 6.27
C LYS A 150 1.46 5.19 7.13
N VAL A 151 1.82 5.43 8.38
CA VAL A 151 2.02 4.36 9.36
C VAL A 151 0.70 3.62 9.56
N HIS A 152 0.77 2.31 9.51
CA HIS A 152 -0.40 1.44 9.61
C HIS A 152 -0.20 0.29 10.60
N HIS A 153 1.01 -0.22 10.74
CA HIS A 153 1.33 -1.38 11.56
C HIS A 153 2.81 -1.38 11.91
N CYS A 154 3.14 -1.71 13.15
CA CYS A 154 4.51 -1.93 13.60
C CYS A 154 4.84 -3.42 13.48
N MET A 155 6.00 -3.75 12.87
CA MET A 155 6.49 -5.12 12.78
C MET A 155 7.44 -5.48 13.93
N GLY A 156 8.02 -4.49 14.58
CA GLY A 156 8.83 -4.64 15.77
C GLY A 156 8.00 -4.51 17.05
N GLY A 157 8.54 -4.95 18.17
CA GLY A 157 7.86 -4.89 19.47
C GLY A 157 8.57 -5.72 20.51
N ILE A 158 7.86 -6.12 21.53
CA ILE A 158 8.35 -6.97 22.62
C ILE A 158 8.73 -8.34 22.04
N ASN A 159 9.94 -8.82 22.32
CA ASN A 159 10.32 -10.18 22.00
C ASN A 159 9.57 -11.15 22.90
N THR A 160 9.01 -12.20 22.30
CA THR A 160 8.30 -13.25 23.02
C THR A 160 8.77 -14.62 22.61
N ASP A 161 8.61 -15.59 23.49
CA ASP A 161 8.71 -17.02 23.14
C ASP A 161 7.42 -17.51 22.47
N MET A 162 7.38 -18.78 22.14
CA MET A 162 6.22 -19.43 21.48
C MET A 162 4.99 -19.54 22.41
N GLN A 163 5.16 -19.33 23.69
CA GLN A 163 4.11 -19.33 24.71
C GLN A 163 3.59 -17.92 25.03
N GLY A 164 4.21 -16.90 24.43
CA GLY A 164 3.82 -15.51 24.62
C GLY A 164 4.43 -14.83 25.84
N HIS A 165 5.40 -15.46 26.53
CA HIS A 165 6.15 -14.79 27.59
C HIS A 165 7.02 -13.69 26.99
N ALA A 166 7.00 -12.50 27.57
CA ALA A 166 7.95 -11.45 27.23
C ALA A 166 9.36 -11.84 27.65
N LEU A 167 10.34 -11.62 26.76
CA LEU A 167 11.72 -11.99 27.01
C LEU A 167 12.52 -10.77 27.51
N ASP A 168 13.37 -11.00 28.50
CA ASP A 168 14.35 -10.03 28.97
C ASP A 168 15.40 -9.77 27.88
N ILE A 169 15.64 -8.50 27.57
CA ILE A 169 16.55 -8.07 26.50
C ILE A 169 18.03 -8.41 26.77
N VAL A 170 18.40 -8.69 28.02
CA VAL A 170 19.80 -8.94 28.42
C VAL A 170 20.14 -10.41 28.29
N ASN A 171 19.21 -11.30 28.61
CA ASN A 171 19.51 -12.73 28.71
C ASN A 171 18.55 -13.64 27.95
N ASP A 172 17.60 -13.07 27.21
CA ASP A 172 16.55 -13.76 26.44
C ASP A 172 15.71 -14.75 27.26
N LYS A 173 15.61 -14.54 28.57
CA LYS A 173 14.80 -15.40 29.46
C LYS A 173 13.40 -14.81 29.63
N PRO A 174 12.38 -15.66 29.78
CA PRO A 174 11.03 -15.22 30.12
C PRO A 174 11.01 -14.38 31.40
N ILE A 175 10.35 -13.24 31.32
CA ILE A 175 10.07 -12.40 32.49
C ILE A 175 8.83 -13.00 33.17
N PRO A 176 8.93 -13.48 34.45
CA PRO A 176 7.80 -14.11 35.10
C PRO A 176 6.56 -13.20 35.17
N GLY A 177 5.39 -13.77 34.82
CA GLY A 177 4.10 -13.07 34.85
C GLY A 177 3.90 -12.01 33.77
N LEU A 178 4.86 -11.82 32.83
CA LEU A 178 4.72 -10.85 31.75
C LEU A 178 4.49 -11.56 30.40
N TYR A 179 3.36 -11.24 29.77
CA TYR A 179 2.94 -11.81 28.49
C TYR A 179 2.67 -10.68 27.49
N ALA A 180 2.92 -10.95 26.21
CA ALA A 180 2.58 -10.04 25.13
C ALA A 180 2.13 -10.81 23.88
N ALA A 181 1.23 -10.19 23.09
CA ALA A 181 0.71 -10.78 21.86
C ALA A 181 0.26 -9.73 20.85
N GLY A 182 0.15 -10.10 19.59
CA GLY A 182 -0.33 -9.25 18.51
C GLY A 182 0.65 -8.14 18.14
N GLU A 183 0.16 -6.98 17.72
CA GLU A 183 0.99 -5.87 17.22
C GLU A 183 1.99 -5.32 18.27
N ALA A 184 1.77 -5.59 19.57
CA ALA A 184 2.72 -5.22 20.61
C ALA A 184 4.01 -6.05 20.58
N THR A 185 3.99 -7.20 19.90
CA THR A 185 5.13 -8.11 19.77
C THR A 185 5.89 -7.94 18.47
N GLY A 186 7.18 -8.28 18.46
CA GLY A 186 8.01 -8.30 17.26
C GLY A 186 8.23 -9.72 16.73
N GLY A 187 8.79 -9.81 15.53
CA GLY A 187 9.31 -11.06 14.95
C GLY A 187 8.34 -11.85 14.06
N VAL A 188 7.06 -11.91 14.39
CA VAL A 188 6.05 -12.73 13.66
C VAL A 188 5.96 -12.37 12.18
N HIS A 189 6.03 -11.09 11.85
CA HIS A 189 5.83 -10.59 10.49
C HIS A 189 7.12 -10.28 9.73
N GLY A 190 8.27 -10.47 10.34
CA GLY A 190 9.55 -10.08 9.75
C GLY A 190 9.59 -8.59 9.39
N ALA A 191 10.18 -8.26 8.24
CA ALA A 191 10.32 -6.87 7.80
C ALA A 191 9.03 -6.26 7.23
N VAL A 192 8.08 -7.08 6.74
CA VAL A 192 6.86 -6.59 6.06
C VAL A 192 5.69 -7.54 6.30
N ARG A 193 4.65 -7.05 6.96
CA ARG A 193 3.44 -7.81 7.21
C ARG A 193 2.58 -7.98 5.94
N LEU A 194 2.15 -9.20 5.67
CA LEU A 194 1.12 -9.48 4.68
C LEU A 194 -0.22 -8.83 5.04
N GLY A 195 -0.99 -8.44 4.04
CA GLY A 195 -2.33 -7.89 4.24
C GLY A 195 -3.21 -8.86 5.03
N SER A 196 -4.01 -8.32 5.97
CA SER A 196 -4.98 -9.02 6.81
C SER A 196 -4.41 -9.96 7.90
N CYS A 197 -3.10 -10.26 7.93
CA CYS A 197 -2.52 -11.18 8.92
C CYS A 197 -2.47 -10.63 10.35
N ALA A 198 -2.59 -9.32 10.57
CA ALA A 198 -2.50 -8.74 11.92
C ALA A 198 -3.60 -9.25 12.88
N VAL A 199 -4.83 -9.39 12.38
CA VAL A 199 -5.94 -9.87 13.21
C VAL A 199 -5.74 -11.33 13.58
N THR A 200 -5.28 -12.15 12.65
CA THR A 200 -4.95 -13.57 12.90
C THR A 200 -3.85 -13.68 13.96
N ASP A 201 -2.79 -12.89 13.84
CA ASP A 201 -1.72 -12.79 14.82
C ASP A 201 -2.27 -12.48 16.23
N CYS A 202 -3.05 -11.41 16.36
CA CYS A 202 -3.69 -11.03 17.64
C CYS A 202 -4.54 -12.15 18.25
N ILE A 203 -5.32 -12.85 17.42
CA ILE A 203 -6.20 -13.94 17.91
C ILE A 203 -5.39 -15.17 18.35
N VAL A 204 -4.45 -15.60 17.53
CA VAL A 204 -3.68 -16.83 17.76
C VAL A 204 -2.77 -16.64 18.97
N TYR A 205 -1.89 -15.63 18.94
CA TYR A 205 -0.94 -15.43 20.03
C TYR A 205 -1.59 -14.87 21.29
N GLY A 206 -2.65 -14.07 21.17
CA GLY A 206 -3.45 -13.64 22.32
C GLY A 206 -4.10 -14.79 23.05
N ARG A 207 -4.60 -15.80 22.31
CA ARG A 207 -5.12 -17.03 22.92
C ARG A 207 -4.03 -17.86 23.60
N ILE A 208 -2.86 -18.01 22.94
CA ILE A 208 -1.72 -18.75 23.52
C ILE A 208 -1.28 -18.09 24.82
N ALA A 209 -0.96 -16.80 24.78
CA ALA A 209 -0.52 -16.02 25.94
C ALA A 209 -1.56 -16.08 27.09
N GLY A 210 -2.86 -15.96 26.78
CA GLY A 210 -3.93 -16.06 27.79
C GLY A 210 -4.02 -17.43 28.44
N ILE A 211 -3.84 -18.53 27.68
CA ILE A 211 -3.83 -19.88 28.22
C ILE A 211 -2.62 -20.10 29.13
N GLU A 212 -1.44 -19.62 28.73
CA GLU A 212 -0.23 -19.75 29.55
C GLU A 212 -0.31 -18.89 30.82
N ALA A 213 -0.77 -17.66 30.72
CA ALA A 213 -0.99 -16.79 31.86
C ALA A 213 -1.95 -17.38 32.90
N ALA A 214 -3.00 -18.10 32.44
CA ALA A 214 -3.96 -18.78 33.33
C ALA A 214 -3.37 -19.98 34.10
N LYS A 215 -2.20 -20.48 33.70
CA LYS A 215 -1.49 -21.56 34.38
C LYS A 215 -0.55 -21.05 35.49
N GLU A 216 -0.29 -19.74 35.52
CA GLU A 216 0.57 -19.12 36.52
C GLU A 216 0.03 -19.37 37.92
N LYS A 217 0.95 -19.71 38.83
CA LYS A 217 0.60 -19.83 40.26
C LYS A 217 0.55 -18.40 40.86
N ALA A 218 -0.39 -18.25 41.82
CA ALA A 218 -0.45 -16.99 42.58
C ALA A 218 0.92 -16.61 43.16
N TRP A 219 1.27 -15.37 43.01
CA TRP A 219 2.50 -14.83 43.59
C TRP A 219 2.25 -14.65 45.08
N CYS A 220 2.97 -15.41 45.91
CA CYS A 220 2.95 -15.29 47.37
C CYS A 220 4.05 -14.35 47.86
#